data_46c62b99a0bb02bc037a0729ccb62949
#
_entry.id   46c62b99a0bb02bc037a0729ccb62949
#
_cell.length_a   1.000
_cell.length_b   1.000
_cell.length_c   1.000
_cell.angle_alpha   90.00
_cell.angle_beta   90.00
_cell.angle_gamma   90.00
#
_symmetry.space_group_name_H-M   'P 1'
#
loop_
_entity.id
_entity.type
_entity.pdbx_description
1 polymer ?
#
loop_
_entity_poly.entity_id
_entity_poly.type
_entity_poly.pdbx_seq_one_letter_code
_entity_poly.pdbx_strand_id
1 'polypeptide(L)'
;MKNSSKNFKGARRVFLIHGWEGKPDNHWFPWLSWELKARGFDVYSLTMPHTDLPKVSEWVMEIKRIVGRPGKDTFFVAHSLGCIAVVRYIEQLTKLARVGGCVFVAGFLSSLGIPEI
;
A
#
# COMPACT_ATOMS: atom_id res chain seq x y z
N MET A 1 -1.51 -14.20 -24.09
CA MET A 1 -1.92 -13.89 -23.78
C MET A 1 -2.23 -13.71 -23.67
N LYS A 2 -2.41 -13.65 -23.50
CA LYS A 2 -3.00 -13.41 -23.25
C LYS A 2 -3.18 -12.88 -22.89
N ASN A 3 -3.15 -12.92 -22.80
CA ASN A 3 -3.53 -12.36 -22.35
C ASN A 3 -3.32 -11.47 -22.06
N SER A 4 -2.71 -11.54 -21.99
CA SER A 4 -2.49 -10.57 -21.60
C SER A 4 -3.04 -9.41 -21.82
N SER A 5 -3.40 -9.22 -22.58
CA SER A 5 -3.92 -8.05 -22.92
C SER A 5 -4.84 -7.68 -22.02
N LYS A 6 -5.37 -8.44 -21.59
CA LYS A 6 -6.17 -8.19 -20.73
C LYS A 6 -5.56 -7.46 -19.78
N ASN A 7 -4.49 -7.48 -19.80
CA ASN A 7 -3.93 -6.92 -18.82
C ASN A 7 -3.80 -5.57 -18.80
N PHE A 8 -3.56 -4.95 -19.77
CA PHE A 8 -3.23 -3.67 -19.68
C PHE A 8 -4.31 -2.89 -19.11
N LYS A 9 -5.44 -2.92 -19.49
CA LYS A 9 -6.37 -2.07 -18.91
C LYS A 9 -7.11 -2.89 -18.00
N GLY A 10 -7.26 -2.79 -16.89
CA GLY A 10 -7.96 -3.62 -15.96
C GLY A 10 -7.05 -4.41 -15.07
N ALA A 11 -5.76 -4.22 -15.20
CA ALA A 11 -4.87 -4.88 -14.28
C ALA A 11 -5.08 -4.28 -12.90
N ARG A 12 -5.47 -5.13 -11.94
CA ARG A 12 -5.67 -4.69 -10.57
C ARG A 12 -4.37 -4.83 -9.81
N ARG A 13 -3.90 -3.72 -9.27
CA ARG A 13 -2.63 -3.66 -8.55
C ARG A 13 -2.92 -3.57 -7.06
N VAL A 14 -2.26 -4.40 -6.27
CA VAL A 14 -2.40 -4.40 -4.82
C VAL A 14 -1.05 -4.04 -4.21
N PHE A 15 -1.02 -3.01 -3.39
CA PHE A 15 0.18 -2.54 -2.73
C PHE A 15 0.11 -2.91 -1.26
N LEU A 16 1.11 -3.66 -0.79
CA LEU A 16 1.16 -4.14 0.58
C LEU A 16 2.12 -3.26 1.37
N ILE A 17 1.64 -2.65 2.45
CA ILE A 17 2.39 -1.67 3.23
C ILE A 17 2.52 -2.18 4.67
N HIS A 18 3.76 -2.49 5.08
CA HIS A 18 4.03 -3.04 6.40
C HIS A 18 4.00 -1.94 7.47
N GLY A 19 4.17 -2.33 8.71
CA GLY A 19 4.16 -1.41 9.83
C GLY A 19 5.54 -0.99 10.30
N TRP A 20 5.58 -0.38 11.48
CA TRP A 20 6.80 0.09 12.12
C TRP A 20 7.73 -1.11 12.37
N GLU A 21 8.99 -0.94 12.01
CA GLU A 21 10.01 -2.00 12.07
C GLU A 21 9.63 -3.23 11.25
N GLY A 22 8.68 -3.06 10.34
CA GLY A 22 8.24 -4.15 9.50
C GLY A 22 9.07 -4.29 8.23
N LYS A 23 8.77 -5.33 7.51
CA LYS A 23 9.37 -5.61 6.21
C LYS A 23 8.34 -6.30 5.34
N PRO A 24 8.56 -6.31 4.03
CA PRO A 24 7.60 -6.96 3.12
C PRO A 24 7.41 -8.46 3.38
N ASP A 25 8.39 -9.12 4.00
CA ASP A 25 8.30 -10.55 4.23
C ASP A 25 7.89 -10.90 5.67
N ASN A 26 7.36 -9.91 6.42
CA ASN A 26 6.93 -10.16 7.78
C ASN A 26 5.52 -10.75 7.83
N HIS A 27 5.29 -11.55 8.86
CA HIS A 27 3.97 -12.02 9.24
C HIS A 27 3.23 -12.67 8.08
N TRP A 28 2.04 -12.21 7.79
CA TRP A 28 1.16 -12.78 6.77
C TRP A 28 1.36 -12.18 5.38
N PHE A 29 2.26 -11.22 5.22
CA PHE A 29 2.45 -10.58 3.92
C PHE A 29 2.88 -11.55 2.81
N PRO A 30 3.87 -12.45 3.03
CA PRO A 30 4.24 -13.37 1.96
C PRO A 30 3.09 -14.28 1.54
N TRP A 31 2.31 -14.77 2.51
CA TRP A 31 1.15 -15.61 2.22
C TRP A 31 0.13 -14.83 1.39
N LEU A 32 -0.19 -13.60 1.83
CA LEU A 32 -1.18 -12.78 1.12
C LEU A 32 -0.72 -12.44 -0.29
N SER A 33 0.57 -12.09 -0.45
CA SER A 33 1.12 -11.80 -1.76
C SER A 33 0.94 -12.99 -2.69
N TRP A 34 1.25 -14.18 -2.19
CA TRP A 34 1.12 -15.38 -2.98
C TRP A 34 -0.33 -15.65 -3.37
N GLU A 35 -1.25 -15.51 -2.41
CA GLU A 35 -2.67 -15.73 -2.66
C GLU A 35 -3.23 -14.74 -3.70
N LEU A 36 -2.87 -13.48 -3.57
CA LEU A 36 -3.37 -12.47 -4.50
C LEU A 36 -2.82 -12.69 -5.90
N LYS A 37 -1.54 -13.03 -6.02
CA LYS A 37 -0.96 -13.31 -7.33
C LYS A 37 -1.64 -14.51 -7.98
N ALA A 38 -1.95 -15.53 -7.18
CA ALA A 38 -2.64 -16.70 -7.70
C ALA A 38 -4.03 -16.37 -8.23
N ARG A 39 -4.61 -15.27 -7.76
CA ARG A 39 -5.93 -14.83 -8.21
C ARG A 39 -5.87 -13.75 -9.30
N GLY A 40 -4.70 -13.51 -9.85
CA GLY A 40 -4.56 -12.63 -10.99
C GLY A 40 -4.28 -11.17 -10.68
N PHE A 41 -3.99 -10.84 -9.41
CA PHE A 41 -3.63 -9.47 -9.07
C PHE A 41 -2.14 -9.24 -9.31
N ASP A 42 -1.79 -8.01 -9.66
CA ASP A 42 -0.40 -7.59 -9.67
C ASP A 42 -0.09 -7.07 -8.26
N VAL A 43 0.85 -7.69 -7.58
CA VAL A 43 1.12 -7.40 -6.18
C VAL A 43 2.49 -6.75 -6.03
N TYR A 44 2.51 -5.65 -5.29
CA TYR A 44 3.73 -4.91 -5.00
C TYR A 44 3.90 -4.84 -3.49
N SER A 45 4.92 -5.51 -2.97
CA SER A 45 5.22 -5.49 -1.54
C SER A 45 6.28 -4.42 -1.31
N LEU A 46 5.88 -3.31 -0.72
CA LEU A 46 6.76 -2.17 -0.58
C LEU A 46 7.69 -2.33 0.62
N THR A 47 8.91 -1.84 0.46
CA THR A 47 9.85 -1.71 1.57
C THR A 47 9.85 -0.23 1.94
N MET A 48 9.35 0.08 3.13
CA MET A 48 9.29 1.47 3.57
C MET A 48 10.65 1.92 4.10
N PRO A 49 10.98 3.21 3.93
CA PRO A 49 12.26 3.72 4.41
C PRO A 49 12.27 3.93 5.92
N HIS A 50 13.45 3.74 6.52
CA HIS A 50 13.70 4.07 7.94
C HIS A 50 12.62 3.51 8.88
N THR A 51 12.42 2.19 8.82
CA THR A 51 11.35 1.55 9.58
C THR A 51 11.58 1.57 11.07
N ASP A 52 12.83 1.76 11.52
CA ASP A 52 13.14 1.84 12.92
C ASP A 52 12.90 3.24 13.49
N LEU A 53 12.82 4.25 12.65
CA LEU A 53 12.55 5.61 13.05
C LEU A 53 11.68 6.24 11.97
N PRO A 54 10.45 5.78 11.81
CA PRO A 54 9.65 6.14 10.65
C PRO A 54 9.14 7.58 10.67
N LYS A 55 9.04 8.14 9.47
CA LYS A 55 8.37 9.41 9.27
C LYS A 55 7.29 9.18 8.24
N VAL A 56 6.07 9.50 8.61
CA VAL A 56 4.93 9.25 7.72
C VAL A 56 5.11 9.95 6.38
N SER A 57 5.67 11.17 6.39
CA SER A 57 5.87 11.89 5.13
C SER A 57 6.79 11.14 4.17
N GLU A 58 7.82 10.48 4.68
CA GLU A 58 8.72 9.69 3.83
C GLU A 58 8.00 8.46 3.29
N TRP A 59 7.17 7.85 4.10
CA TRP A 59 6.41 6.69 3.67
C TRP A 59 5.39 7.08 2.60
N VAL A 60 4.74 8.22 2.76
CA VAL A 60 3.80 8.73 1.75
C VAL A 60 4.52 8.96 0.42
N MET A 61 5.73 9.54 0.47
CA MET A 61 6.49 9.78 -0.75
C MET A 61 6.87 8.47 -1.43
N GLU A 62 7.22 7.46 -0.66
CA GLU A 62 7.55 6.16 -1.23
C GLU A 62 6.33 5.52 -1.89
N ILE A 63 5.15 5.62 -1.26
CA ILE A 63 3.92 5.12 -1.84
C ILE A 63 3.66 5.84 -3.17
N LYS A 64 3.79 7.18 -3.19
CA LYS A 64 3.58 7.94 -4.41
C LYS A 64 4.53 7.49 -5.52
N ARG A 65 5.78 7.26 -5.16
CA ARG A 65 6.78 6.87 -6.15
C ARG A 65 6.46 5.52 -6.79
N ILE A 66 6.05 4.57 -5.96
CA ILE A 66 5.80 3.21 -6.44
C ILE A 66 4.46 3.10 -7.17
N VAL A 67 3.42 3.77 -6.65
CA VAL A 67 2.09 3.68 -7.25
C VAL A 67 2.04 4.40 -8.60
N GLY A 68 2.71 5.54 -8.70
CA GLY A 68 2.63 6.34 -9.91
C GLY A 68 1.25 6.93 -10.06
N ARG A 69 0.49 6.46 -11.04
CA ARG A 69 -0.86 6.96 -11.27
C ARG A 69 -1.87 6.02 -10.63
N PRO A 70 -2.58 6.46 -9.58
CA PRO A 70 -3.60 5.63 -8.97
C PRO A 70 -4.89 5.64 -9.78
N GLY A 71 -5.71 4.64 -9.58
CA GLY A 71 -6.99 4.54 -10.24
C GLY A 71 -7.91 3.57 -9.52
N LYS A 72 -9.07 3.34 -10.11
CA LYS A 72 -10.07 2.45 -9.48
C LYS A 72 -9.59 1.01 -9.38
N ASP A 73 -8.50 0.67 -10.06
CA ASP A 73 -7.92 -0.67 -9.98
C ASP A 73 -6.66 -0.69 -9.09
N THR A 74 -6.50 0.33 -8.26
CA THR A 74 -5.40 0.44 -7.30
C THR A 74 -5.92 0.13 -5.91
N PHE A 75 -5.33 -0.86 -5.25
CA PHE A 75 -5.77 -1.31 -3.93
C PHE A 75 -4.60 -1.32 -2.96
N PHE A 76 -4.90 -1.14 -1.69
CA PHE A 76 -3.88 -1.17 -0.64
C PHE A 76 -4.29 -2.13 0.45
N VAL A 77 -3.33 -2.89 0.96
CA VAL A 77 -3.48 -3.64 2.21
C VAL A 77 -2.38 -3.14 3.12
N ALA A 78 -2.75 -2.52 4.22
CA ALA A 78 -1.80 -1.89 5.11
C ALA A 78 -1.93 -2.43 6.52
N HIS A 79 -0.80 -2.47 7.22
CA HIS A 79 -0.75 -2.98 8.58
C HIS A 79 -0.19 -1.90 9.50
N SER A 80 -0.87 -1.67 10.61
CA SER A 80 -0.41 -0.80 11.69
C SER A 80 -0.06 0.60 11.17
N LEU A 81 1.16 1.08 11.33
CA LEU A 81 1.57 2.41 10.88
C LEU A 81 1.39 2.59 9.38
N GLY A 82 1.49 1.52 8.60
CA GLY A 82 1.23 1.60 7.18
C GLY A 82 -0.14 2.15 6.86
N CYS A 83 -1.12 1.95 7.75
CA CYS A 83 -2.47 2.45 7.54
C CYS A 83 -2.50 3.98 7.54
N ILE A 84 -1.76 4.62 8.45
CA ILE A 84 -1.69 6.09 8.46
C ILE A 84 -1.05 6.58 7.17
N ALA A 85 0.01 5.93 6.73
CA ALA A 85 0.70 6.35 5.52
C ALA A 85 -0.23 6.30 4.31
N VAL A 86 -1.03 5.23 4.20
CA VAL A 86 -1.97 5.11 3.09
C VAL A 86 -3.05 6.18 3.17
N VAL A 87 -3.58 6.45 4.36
CA VAL A 87 -4.61 7.49 4.52
C VAL A 87 -4.04 8.86 4.12
N ARG A 88 -2.84 9.18 4.58
CA ARG A 88 -2.22 10.46 4.23
C ARG A 88 -1.95 10.56 2.73
N TYR A 89 -1.55 9.45 2.12
CA TYR A 89 -1.36 9.40 0.68
C TYR A 89 -2.67 9.72 -0.04
N ILE A 90 -3.75 9.07 0.37
CA ILE A 90 -5.05 9.26 -0.28
C ILE A 90 -5.54 10.70 -0.09
N GLU A 91 -5.32 11.29 1.07
CA GLU A 91 -5.71 12.67 1.32
C GLU A 91 -5.05 13.67 0.38
N GLN A 92 -3.90 13.33 -0.17
CA GLN A 92 -3.17 14.21 -1.07
C GLN A 92 -3.59 14.07 -2.53
N LEU A 93 -4.45 13.12 -2.85
CA LEU A 93 -4.87 12.92 -4.22
C LEU A 93 -5.85 14.01 -4.64
N THR A 94 -5.89 14.30 -5.94
CA THR A 94 -6.82 15.28 -6.46
C THR A 94 -8.23 14.73 -6.38
N LYS A 95 -9.22 15.62 -6.53
CA LYS A 95 -10.60 15.20 -6.45
C LYS A 95 -10.99 14.19 -7.52
N LEU A 96 -10.28 14.18 -8.64
CA LEU A 96 -10.61 13.26 -9.72
C LEU A 96 -9.90 11.93 -9.60
N ALA A 97 -8.91 11.83 -8.71
CA ALA A 97 -8.19 10.60 -8.53
C ALA A 97 -8.97 9.67 -7.61
N ARG A 98 -8.84 8.38 -7.84
CA ARG A 98 -9.54 7.39 -7.06
C ARG A 98 -8.63 6.22 -6.78
N VAL A 99 -8.98 5.46 -5.74
CA VAL A 99 -8.40 4.14 -5.53
C VAL A 99 -9.57 3.16 -5.43
N GLY A 100 -9.28 1.90 -5.67
CA GLY A 100 -10.32 0.86 -5.65
C GLY A 100 -10.75 0.50 -4.26
N GLY A 101 -9.82 0.45 -3.32
CA GLY A 101 -10.16 0.11 -1.95
C GLY A 101 -8.93 -0.09 -1.10
N CYS A 102 -9.15 -0.15 0.20
CA CYS A 102 -8.10 -0.35 1.18
C CYS A 102 -8.57 -1.34 2.24
N VAL A 103 -7.65 -2.17 2.70
CA VAL A 103 -7.88 -3.03 3.85
C VAL A 103 -6.85 -2.63 4.91
N PHE A 104 -7.34 -2.21 6.08
CA PHE A 104 -6.47 -1.77 7.16
C PHE A 104 -6.49 -2.81 8.28
N VAL A 105 -5.33 -3.32 8.64
CA VAL A 105 -5.20 -4.36 9.65
C VAL A 105 -4.47 -3.78 10.84
N ALA A 106 -5.08 -3.87 12.03
CA ALA A 106 -4.51 -3.34 13.27
C ALA A 106 -4.11 -1.87 13.08
N GLY A 107 -4.95 -1.12 12.35
CA GLY A 107 -4.60 0.22 11.95
C GLY A 107 -5.03 1.26 12.95
N PHE A 108 -4.46 2.45 12.78
CA PHE A 108 -4.90 3.64 13.47
C PHE A 108 -4.68 4.80 12.51
N LEU A 109 -5.44 5.87 12.70
CA LEU A 109 -5.49 6.95 11.72
C LEU A 109 -4.91 8.26 12.23
N SER A 110 -4.39 8.27 13.46
CA SER A 110 -3.78 9.45 14.04
C SER A 110 -2.50 9.07 14.75
N SER A 111 -1.74 10.05 15.20
CA SER A 111 -0.43 9.78 15.77
C SER A 111 -0.48 9.06 17.10
N LEU A 112 -1.61 9.02 17.76
CA LEU A 112 -1.74 8.42 19.10
C LEU A 112 -0.77 9.03 20.10
N GLY A 113 -0.30 10.26 19.84
CA GLY A 113 0.64 10.91 20.74
C GLY A 113 2.09 10.48 20.54
N ILE A 114 2.37 9.72 19.48
CA ILE A 114 3.72 9.27 19.20
C ILE A 114 4.38 10.29 18.26
N PRO A 115 5.50 10.91 18.67
CA PRO A 115 6.08 11.98 17.87
C PRO A 115 6.52 11.58 16.47
N GLU A 116 6.91 10.32 16.28
CA GLU A 116 7.39 9.84 15.00
C GLU A 116 6.27 9.73 13.96
N ILE A 117 5.07 9.72 14.37
CA ILE A 117 3.92 9.63 13.51
C ILE A 117 3.31 11.02 13.33
#